data_6363e9622d302fbc7e9f3201e5cb3030
#
_entry.id   6363e9622d302fbc7e9f3201e5cb3030
#
_cell.length_a   1.000
_cell.length_b   1.000
_cell.length_c   1.000
_cell.angle_alpha   90.00
_cell.angle_beta   90.00
_cell.angle_gamma   90.00
#
_symmetry.space_group_name_H-M   'P 1'
#
loop_
_entity.id
_entity.type
_entity.pdbx_description
1 polymer ?
#
loop_
_entity_poly.entity_id
_entity_poly.type
_entity_poly.pdbx_seq_one_letter_code
_entity_poly.pdbx_strand_id
1 'polypeptide(L)'
;MLLLTIYFLLLTFAFAQDGGTPGAFLNYGMSPRTTALGKAFTGLADDAEAIYYNPAGLAQLYSHNIKSSYLDLYGHQLGFLGYALPTRRYGTFGVNIIHLRAKGIEGRDENMIYFGDFYFAQSCVLISYAYQPARPISLGMNLKFSDTKIAQYNAVGMGGDAGLFLFPRRDYTFGIAVQNLLGPKLTFTQGGETDEYPITFRFGGAIKLYQGRAIIVGDVVKDILEFTSLKPRLGFEFYPVYPILAIRGGFDENSLNAGVGVRKPFGNMSIGIDYAIEMNYKSDFLLPYRHRIGVIIEFGGFRTWIVANPKQFSPNPGRKENITWLDLHYSTKSEVQRWQLLIKNRYGEIVRTYSGWETPPLRLSWDGLDDVGRRVADGKYYYEIIIIDKAGETITFSDYLCNIITLGPAGEIEFIPQE
;
A
#
# COMPACT_ATOMS: atom_id res chain seq x y z
N MET A 1 41.40 0.44 2.98
CA MET A 1 41.03 0.88 1.62
C MET A 1 39.52 0.87 1.40
N LEU A 2 38.82 -0.22 1.66
CA LEU A 2 37.35 -0.31 1.45
C LEU A 2 36.55 0.72 2.29
N LEU A 3 36.90 0.96 3.56
CA LEU A 3 36.25 1.97 4.42
C LEU A 3 36.51 3.41 3.94
N LEU A 4 37.69 3.70 3.36
CA LEU A 4 38.00 5.02 2.80
C LEU A 4 37.23 5.24 1.49
N THR A 5 37.03 4.21 0.66
CA THR A 5 36.21 4.28 -0.56
C THR A 5 34.73 4.47 -0.22
N ILE A 6 34.22 3.80 0.81
CA ILE A 6 32.87 4.00 1.31
C ILE A 6 32.70 5.41 1.90
N TYR A 7 33.69 5.92 2.63
CA TYR A 7 33.69 7.28 3.18
C TYR A 7 33.74 8.34 2.03
N PHE A 8 34.55 8.11 1.00
CA PHE A 8 34.60 8.99 -0.18
C PHE A 8 33.32 8.93 -1.02
N LEU A 9 32.67 7.75 -1.14
CA LEU A 9 31.37 7.61 -1.79
C LEU A 9 30.25 8.34 -1.00
N LEU A 10 30.36 8.40 0.32
CA LEU A 10 29.42 9.12 1.18
C LEU A 10 29.62 10.65 1.16
N LEU A 11 30.81 11.13 0.80
CA LEU A 11 31.13 12.56 0.73
C LEU A 11 30.76 13.23 -0.60
N THR A 12 30.40 12.46 -1.64
CA THR A 12 29.99 13.03 -2.95
C THR A 12 28.50 13.30 -3.08
N PHE A 13 27.75 13.37 -1.97
CA PHE A 13 26.38 13.85 -1.98
C PHE A 13 26.37 15.36 -2.26
N ALA A 14 26.37 15.74 -3.55
CA ALA A 14 26.08 17.08 -3.95
C ALA A 14 24.62 17.39 -3.57
N PHE A 15 24.42 18.51 -2.88
CA PHE A 15 23.12 18.94 -2.40
C PHE A 15 22.34 19.55 -3.59
N ALA A 16 21.48 18.74 -4.22
CA ALA A 16 20.53 19.25 -5.20
C ALA A 16 19.31 19.83 -4.48
N GLN A 17 18.98 21.08 -4.76
CA GLN A 17 17.68 21.64 -4.42
C GLN A 17 16.71 21.30 -5.56
N ASP A 18 15.60 20.62 -5.25
CA ASP A 18 14.56 20.27 -6.24
C ASP A 18 13.68 21.47 -6.64
N GLY A 19 13.93 22.67 -6.07
CA GLY A 19 13.18 23.89 -6.34
C GLY A 19 13.45 24.43 -7.74
N GLY A 20 12.37 24.69 -8.53
CA GLY A 20 12.47 25.24 -9.87
C GLY A 20 12.54 24.21 -10.99
N THR A 21 12.64 22.91 -10.69
CA THR A 21 12.60 21.84 -11.70
C THR A 21 11.15 21.59 -12.15
N PRO A 22 10.85 21.48 -13.45
CA PRO A 22 9.53 21.11 -13.92
C PRO A 22 9.07 19.77 -13.32
N GLY A 23 7.84 19.73 -12.78
CA GLY A 23 7.30 18.54 -12.13
C GLY A 23 7.79 18.28 -10.69
N ALA A 24 8.54 19.20 -10.07
CA ALA A 24 9.06 19.05 -8.70
C ALA A 24 7.98 18.72 -7.65
N PHE A 25 6.71 19.15 -7.86
CA PHE A 25 5.59 18.85 -6.96
C PHE A 25 5.33 17.35 -6.81
N LEU A 26 5.73 16.52 -7.78
CA LEU A 26 5.62 15.06 -7.73
C LEU A 26 6.61 14.44 -6.74
N ASN A 27 7.69 15.15 -6.38
CA ASN A 27 8.73 14.65 -5.46
C ASN A 27 8.35 14.77 -3.97
N TYR A 28 7.26 15.48 -3.64
CA TYR A 28 6.79 15.56 -2.24
C TYR A 28 6.27 14.24 -1.67
N GLY A 29 6.16 13.18 -2.48
CA GLY A 29 5.58 11.89 -2.09
C GLY A 29 4.05 11.90 -2.23
N MET A 30 3.44 10.70 -2.26
CA MET A 30 2.02 10.55 -2.59
C MET A 30 1.14 10.45 -1.35
N SER A 31 1.49 9.59 -0.38
CA SER A 31 0.70 9.39 0.84
C SER A 31 1.56 9.40 2.11
N PRO A 32 0.91 9.39 3.30
CA PRO A 32 1.63 9.26 4.55
C PRO A 32 2.48 7.99 4.64
N ARG A 33 2.01 6.86 4.10
CA ARG A 33 2.75 5.60 4.13
C ARG A 33 4.08 5.70 3.41
N THR A 34 4.06 6.15 2.16
CA THR A 34 5.28 6.28 1.37
C THR A 34 6.18 7.40 1.87
N THR A 35 5.61 8.51 2.36
CA THR A 35 6.40 9.57 3.01
C THR A 35 7.13 9.04 4.23
N ALA A 36 6.43 8.33 5.13
CA ALA A 36 7.04 7.75 6.32
C ALA A 36 8.12 6.70 6.02
N LEU A 37 8.06 6.05 4.84
CA LEU A 37 9.08 5.13 4.34
C LEU A 37 10.24 5.84 3.60
N GLY A 38 10.42 7.15 3.78
CA GLY A 38 11.45 7.91 3.07
C GLY A 38 11.25 7.93 1.56
N LYS A 39 10.00 7.78 1.09
CA LYS A 39 9.64 7.70 -0.35
C LYS A 39 10.30 6.52 -1.08
N ALA A 40 10.79 5.52 -0.34
CA ALA A 40 11.28 4.24 -0.86
C ALA A 40 10.08 3.31 -1.06
N PHE A 41 9.69 3.07 -2.31
CA PHE A 41 8.50 2.27 -2.61
C PHE A 41 8.58 1.51 -3.93
N THR A 42 9.64 1.71 -4.73
CA THR A 42 9.79 1.13 -6.07
C THR A 42 9.84 -0.39 -6.03
N GLY A 43 10.50 -0.97 -5.00
CA GLY A 43 10.60 -2.40 -4.80
C GLY A 43 9.47 -3.00 -3.94
N LEU A 44 8.68 -2.18 -3.24
CA LEU A 44 7.52 -2.63 -2.45
C LEU A 44 6.23 -2.59 -3.28
N ALA A 45 5.86 -1.44 -3.80
CA ALA A 45 4.80 -1.14 -4.78
C ALA A 45 3.51 -1.97 -4.61
N ASP A 46 3.02 -2.13 -3.36
CA ASP A 46 1.98 -3.08 -2.96
C ASP A 46 0.60 -2.45 -2.69
N ASP A 47 0.37 -1.22 -3.17
CA ASP A 47 -0.92 -0.53 -3.12
C ASP A 47 -1.10 0.43 -4.31
N ALA A 48 -2.18 1.25 -4.34
CA ALA A 48 -2.48 2.16 -5.45
C ALA A 48 -1.39 3.22 -5.73
N GLU A 49 -0.47 3.45 -4.79
CA GLU A 49 0.66 4.35 -5.03
C GLU A 49 1.70 3.77 -5.99
N ALA A 50 1.66 2.45 -6.23
CA ALA A 50 2.47 1.81 -7.26
C ALA A 50 2.31 2.49 -8.63
N ILE A 51 1.13 3.05 -8.92
CA ILE A 51 0.89 3.86 -10.13
C ILE A 51 1.98 4.91 -10.32
N TYR A 52 2.38 5.59 -9.26
CA TYR A 52 3.42 6.62 -9.33
C TYR A 52 4.83 6.05 -9.23
N TYR A 53 5.08 5.16 -8.26
CA TYR A 53 6.45 4.73 -7.94
C TYR A 53 6.99 3.65 -8.90
N ASN A 54 6.17 2.65 -9.21
CA ASN A 54 6.47 1.57 -10.16
C ASN A 54 5.17 0.91 -10.62
N PRO A 55 4.66 1.26 -11.80
CA PRO A 55 3.37 0.75 -12.27
C PRO A 55 3.31 -0.77 -12.38
N ALA A 56 4.46 -1.46 -12.58
CA ALA A 56 4.50 -2.91 -12.64
C ALA A 56 4.10 -3.58 -11.31
N GLY A 57 4.27 -2.89 -10.18
CA GLY A 57 3.84 -3.37 -8.87
C GLY A 57 2.33 -3.56 -8.74
N LEU A 58 1.51 -2.87 -9.55
CA LEU A 58 0.06 -3.04 -9.55
C LEU A 58 -0.37 -4.48 -9.84
N ALA A 59 0.43 -5.25 -10.59
CA ALA A 59 0.10 -6.61 -10.95
C ALA A 59 0.02 -7.56 -9.73
N GLN A 60 0.65 -7.20 -8.61
CA GLN A 60 0.59 -7.99 -7.37
C GLN A 60 -0.69 -7.75 -6.55
N LEU A 61 -1.49 -6.73 -6.88
CA LEU A 61 -2.70 -6.40 -6.12
C LEU A 61 -3.79 -7.45 -6.32
N TYR A 62 -4.45 -7.79 -5.21
CA TYR A 62 -5.55 -8.77 -5.16
C TYR A 62 -6.91 -8.12 -4.90
N SER A 63 -6.95 -6.90 -4.39
CA SER A 63 -8.18 -6.17 -4.07
C SER A 63 -8.19 -4.80 -4.73
N HIS A 64 -9.39 -4.28 -4.94
CA HIS A 64 -9.55 -2.87 -5.27
C HIS A 64 -8.92 -2.03 -4.16
N ASN A 65 -8.14 -1.04 -4.53
CA ASN A 65 -7.42 -0.20 -3.59
C ASN A 65 -7.66 1.26 -3.95
N ILE A 66 -8.33 1.98 -3.06
CA ILE A 66 -8.49 3.44 -3.14
C ILE A 66 -7.60 4.06 -2.09
N LYS A 67 -6.84 5.05 -2.48
CA LYS A 67 -5.96 5.79 -1.58
C LYS A 67 -6.10 7.28 -1.83
N SER A 68 -6.25 8.05 -0.76
CA SER A 68 -6.30 9.50 -0.82
C SER A 68 -5.40 10.09 0.25
N SER A 69 -4.77 11.21 -0.04
CA SER A 69 -3.99 11.96 0.95
C SER A 69 -4.04 13.45 0.72
N TYR A 70 -3.78 14.16 1.81
CA TYR A 70 -3.68 15.61 1.86
C TYR A 70 -2.42 16.02 2.61
N LEU A 71 -1.70 16.99 2.05
CA LEU A 71 -0.54 17.65 2.63
C LEU A 71 -0.73 19.16 2.55
N ASP A 72 -0.57 19.85 3.67
CA ASP A 72 -0.42 21.28 3.71
C ASP A 72 1.06 21.66 3.58
N LEU A 73 1.38 22.48 2.60
CA LEU A 73 2.71 23.02 2.32
C LEU A 73 2.71 24.52 2.66
N TYR A 74 2.54 24.88 3.93
CA TYR A 74 2.54 26.28 4.39
C TYR A 74 1.49 27.14 3.68
N GLY A 75 0.23 26.66 3.64
CA GLY A 75 -0.88 27.31 2.97
C GLY A 75 -1.07 26.89 1.51
N HIS A 76 -0.16 26.10 0.96
CA HIS A 76 -0.34 25.45 -0.34
C HIS A 76 -0.83 24.01 -0.13
N GLN A 77 -1.74 23.55 -0.97
CA GLN A 77 -2.43 22.28 -0.79
C GLN A 77 -1.97 21.28 -1.83
N LEU A 78 -1.45 20.13 -1.39
CA LEU A 78 -1.16 19.00 -2.26
C LEU A 78 -2.11 17.85 -1.94
N GLY A 79 -2.95 17.49 -2.91
CA GLY A 79 -3.87 16.37 -2.85
C GLY A 79 -3.42 15.21 -3.73
N PHE A 80 -3.70 14.01 -3.28
CA PHE A 80 -3.48 12.78 -4.01
C PHE A 80 -4.72 11.89 -3.93
N LEU A 81 -5.12 11.30 -5.06
CA LEU A 81 -6.15 10.27 -5.14
C LEU A 81 -5.71 9.20 -6.12
N GLY A 82 -5.64 7.95 -5.66
CA GLY A 82 -5.29 6.79 -6.48
C GLY A 82 -6.33 5.69 -6.36
N TYR A 83 -6.60 5.00 -7.48
CA TYR A 83 -7.45 3.83 -7.54
C TYR A 83 -6.79 2.74 -8.39
N ALA A 84 -6.75 1.52 -7.85
CA ALA A 84 -6.25 0.34 -8.56
C ALA A 84 -7.37 -0.72 -8.66
N LEU A 85 -7.54 -1.25 -9.87
CA LEU A 85 -8.55 -2.24 -10.26
C LEU A 85 -7.86 -3.51 -10.77
N PRO A 86 -7.62 -4.51 -9.91
CA PRO A 86 -7.13 -5.82 -10.35
C PRO A 86 -8.24 -6.58 -11.08
N THR A 87 -7.89 -7.18 -12.22
CA THR A 87 -8.81 -8.02 -13.00
C THR A 87 -8.28 -9.46 -13.10
N ARG A 88 -9.18 -10.41 -13.32
CA ARG A 88 -8.82 -11.84 -13.33
C ARG A 88 -7.93 -12.23 -14.53
N ARG A 89 -8.17 -11.66 -15.71
CA ARG A 89 -7.50 -12.08 -16.95
C ARG A 89 -6.68 -11.00 -17.63
N TYR A 90 -7.04 -9.74 -17.39
CA TYR A 90 -6.52 -8.60 -18.16
C TYR A 90 -5.47 -7.79 -17.42
N GLY A 91 -4.93 -8.31 -16.31
CA GLY A 91 -3.98 -7.56 -15.48
C GLY A 91 -4.67 -6.55 -14.55
N THR A 92 -3.94 -5.53 -14.14
CA THR A 92 -4.43 -4.51 -13.20
C THR A 92 -4.41 -3.15 -13.89
N PHE A 93 -5.52 -2.43 -13.81
CA PHE A 93 -5.65 -1.05 -14.26
C PHE A 93 -5.52 -0.11 -13.06
N GLY A 94 -5.07 1.11 -13.31
CA GLY A 94 -4.96 2.12 -12.26
C GLY A 94 -5.21 3.52 -12.80
N VAL A 95 -5.69 4.41 -11.92
CA VAL A 95 -5.77 5.84 -12.18
C VAL A 95 -5.30 6.59 -10.95
N ASN A 96 -4.56 7.67 -11.18
CA ASN A 96 -4.01 8.50 -10.13
C ASN A 96 -4.14 9.98 -10.50
N ILE A 97 -4.52 10.81 -9.55
CA ILE A 97 -4.62 12.26 -9.68
C ILE A 97 -3.81 12.90 -8.58
N ILE A 98 -2.87 13.76 -8.96
CA ILE A 98 -2.05 14.56 -8.07
C ILE A 98 -2.34 16.01 -8.39
N HIS A 99 -2.66 16.82 -7.39
CA HIS A 99 -3.02 18.21 -7.58
C HIS A 99 -2.38 19.09 -6.50
N LEU A 100 -1.54 20.02 -6.94
CA LEU A 100 -0.95 21.08 -6.13
C LEU A 100 -1.69 22.38 -6.41
N ARG A 101 -2.05 23.12 -5.36
CA ARG A 101 -2.67 24.43 -5.45
C ARG A 101 -2.06 25.40 -4.47
N ALA A 102 -1.63 26.55 -4.96
CA ALA A 102 -1.21 27.70 -4.19
C ALA A 102 -2.14 28.88 -4.49
N LYS A 103 -2.64 29.54 -3.46
CA LYS A 103 -3.55 30.71 -3.58
C LYS A 103 -2.93 31.93 -2.89
N GLY A 104 -3.42 33.09 -3.25
CA GLY A 104 -3.03 34.34 -2.59
C GLY A 104 -1.57 34.69 -2.83
N ILE A 105 -1.07 34.43 -4.04
CA ILE A 105 0.26 34.86 -4.44
C ILE A 105 0.12 36.31 -4.88
N GLU A 106 0.74 37.24 -4.13
CA GLU A 106 0.69 38.67 -4.47
C GLU A 106 1.37 38.93 -5.81
N GLY A 107 0.59 39.44 -6.76
CA GLY A 107 1.12 39.97 -8.02
C GLY A 107 1.66 41.37 -7.83
N ARG A 108 2.93 41.60 -8.19
CA ARG A 108 3.58 42.88 -8.15
C ARG A 108 4.25 43.19 -9.49
N ASP A 109 4.16 44.41 -9.94
CA ASP A 109 4.83 44.85 -11.17
C ASP A 109 6.34 45.15 -10.95
N GLU A 110 7.04 45.53 -12.00
CA GLU A 110 8.46 45.87 -11.96
C GLU A 110 8.82 46.94 -10.93
N ASN A 111 7.85 47.80 -10.53
CA ASN A 111 7.99 48.81 -9.52
C ASN A 111 7.53 48.38 -8.13
N MET A 112 7.29 47.06 -7.94
CA MET A 112 6.77 46.45 -6.71
C MET A 112 5.35 46.89 -6.33
N ILE A 113 4.59 47.49 -7.27
CA ILE A 113 3.20 47.89 -7.06
C ILE A 113 2.31 46.64 -7.17
N TYR A 114 1.51 46.43 -6.12
CA TYR A 114 0.52 45.36 -6.09
C TYR A 114 -0.58 45.55 -7.13
N PHE A 115 -0.81 44.55 -7.98
CA PHE A 115 -1.87 44.59 -9.01
C PHE A 115 -2.95 43.50 -8.85
N GLY A 116 -2.89 42.72 -7.76
CA GLY A 116 -3.87 41.67 -7.44
C GLY A 116 -3.21 40.35 -7.08
N ASP A 117 -4.01 39.46 -6.53
CA ASP A 117 -3.56 38.07 -6.22
C ASP A 117 -3.79 37.18 -7.42
N PHE A 118 -2.86 36.25 -7.62
CA PHE A 118 -3.05 35.14 -8.56
C PHE A 118 -2.91 33.78 -7.88
N TYR A 119 -3.31 32.74 -8.58
CA TYR A 119 -3.13 31.38 -8.12
C TYR A 119 -2.17 30.62 -9.02
N PHE A 120 -1.51 29.65 -8.42
CA PHE A 120 -0.70 28.67 -9.12
C PHE A 120 -1.30 27.30 -8.88
N ALA A 121 -1.42 26.47 -9.92
CA ALA A 121 -1.89 25.11 -9.81
C ALA A 121 -1.13 24.18 -10.76
N GLN A 122 -0.80 23.01 -10.28
CA GLN A 122 -0.23 21.94 -11.07
C GLN A 122 -1.05 20.66 -10.87
N SER A 123 -1.37 19.96 -11.94
CA SER A 123 -2.07 18.68 -11.90
C SER A 123 -1.34 17.64 -12.71
N CYS A 124 -1.38 16.42 -12.25
CA CYS A 124 -0.88 15.28 -13.00
C CYS A 124 -1.87 14.11 -12.86
N VAL A 125 -2.32 13.59 -13.99
CA VAL A 125 -3.17 12.40 -14.08
C VAL A 125 -2.36 11.29 -14.70
N LEU A 126 -2.32 10.13 -14.03
CA LEU A 126 -1.69 8.90 -14.55
C LEU A 126 -2.76 7.84 -14.79
N ILE A 127 -2.75 7.24 -15.97
CA ILE A 127 -3.54 6.06 -16.30
C ILE A 127 -2.58 4.90 -16.48
N SER A 128 -2.76 3.84 -15.69
CA SER A 128 -1.80 2.76 -15.54
C SER A 128 -2.36 1.43 -16.00
N TYR A 129 -1.48 0.63 -16.54
CA TYR A 129 -1.75 -0.78 -16.82
C TYR A 129 -0.55 -1.63 -16.38
N ALA A 130 -0.84 -2.75 -15.70
CA ALA A 130 0.17 -3.72 -15.29
C ALA A 130 -0.27 -5.14 -15.63
N TYR A 131 0.68 -5.93 -16.08
CA TYR A 131 0.46 -7.31 -16.45
C TYR A 131 1.62 -8.20 -15.99
N GLN A 132 1.29 -9.40 -15.55
CA GLN A 132 2.23 -10.43 -15.16
C GLN A 132 2.25 -11.53 -16.20
N PRO A 133 3.22 -11.53 -17.15
CA PRO A 133 3.30 -12.54 -18.18
C PRO A 133 3.65 -13.93 -17.62
N ALA A 134 4.53 -13.96 -16.62
CA ALA A 134 4.95 -15.18 -15.93
C ALA A 134 5.62 -14.83 -14.60
N ARG A 135 5.58 -15.72 -13.61
CA ARG A 135 6.40 -15.56 -12.42
C ARG A 135 7.88 -15.73 -12.77
N PRO A 136 8.76 -14.93 -12.16
CA PRO A 136 8.52 -13.91 -11.12
C PRO A 136 8.45 -12.45 -11.65
N ILE A 137 7.98 -12.22 -12.86
CA ILE A 137 8.11 -10.95 -13.58
C ILE A 137 6.74 -10.31 -13.79
N SER A 138 6.62 -9.00 -13.51
CA SER A 138 5.53 -8.18 -14.01
C SER A 138 6.02 -6.91 -14.67
N LEU A 139 5.25 -6.42 -15.63
CA LEU A 139 5.49 -5.24 -16.44
C LEU A 139 4.37 -4.23 -16.20
N GLY A 140 4.70 -2.95 -16.25
CA GLY A 140 3.72 -1.88 -16.09
C GLY A 140 4.08 -0.66 -16.91
N MET A 141 3.06 0.11 -17.26
CA MET A 141 3.19 1.37 -17.97
C MET A 141 2.18 2.39 -17.47
N ASN A 142 2.52 3.66 -17.61
CA ASN A 142 1.63 4.80 -17.39
C ASN A 142 1.52 5.65 -18.64
N LEU A 143 0.32 6.14 -18.89
CA LEU A 143 0.10 7.37 -19.64
C LEU A 143 -0.04 8.51 -18.64
N LYS A 144 0.68 9.61 -18.89
CA LYS A 144 0.77 10.77 -18.00
C LYS A 144 0.25 12.01 -18.70
N PHE A 145 -0.64 12.74 -18.03
CA PHE A 145 -1.16 14.04 -18.48
C PHE A 145 -0.86 15.06 -17.41
N SER A 146 -0.14 16.11 -17.75
CA SER A 146 0.24 17.17 -16.82
C SER A 146 -0.32 18.51 -17.29
N ASP A 147 -0.82 19.30 -16.34
CA ASP A 147 -1.37 20.64 -16.55
C ASP A 147 -0.73 21.58 -15.51
N THR A 148 -0.27 22.74 -15.97
CA THR A 148 0.27 23.81 -15.11
C THR A 148 -0.42 25.13 -15.43
N LYS A 149 -0.93 25.79 -14.41
CA LYS A 149 -1.58 27.10 -14.50
C LYS A 149 -0.89 28.09 -13.59
N ILE A 150 -0.46 29.22 -14.16
CA ILE A 150 0.16 30.33 -13.45
C ILE A 150 -0.53 31.60 -13.91
N ALA A 151 -1.28 32.24 -13.04
CA ALA A 151 -2.09 33.41 -13.39
C ALA A 151 -2.97 33.13 -14.64
N GLN A 152 -2.69 33.79 -15.73
CA GLN A 152 -3.39 33.66 -17.02
C GLN A 152 -2.76 32.62 -17.97
N TYR A 153 -1.57 32.11 -17.63
CA TYR A 153 -0.83 31.20 -18.48
C TYR A 153 -1.20 29.77 -18.15
N ASN A 154 -1.33 28.96 -19.19
CA ASN A 154 -1.62 27.54 -19.08
C ASN A 154 -0.68 26.73 -19.97
N ALA A 155 -0.18 25.62 -19.45
CA ALA A 155 0.63 24.67 -20.20
C ALA A 155 0.14 23.25 -19.96
N VAL A 156 0.03 22.45 -21.03
CA VAL A 156 -0.37 21.05 -20.96
C VAL A 156 0.68 20.18 -21.62
N GLY A 157 0.93 19.01 -21.06
CA GLY A 157 1.88 18.05 -21.59
C GLY A 157 1.42 16.61 -21.40
N MET A 158 1.89 15.73 -22.30
CA MET A 158 1.64 14.29 -22.23
C MET A 158 2.98 13.56 -22.12
N GLY A 159 2.97 12.46 -21.39
CA GLY A 159 4.16 11.64 -21.20
C GLY A 159 3.84 10.20 -20.84
N GLY A 160 4.88 9.45 -20.49
CA GLY A 160 4.72 8.05 -20.11
C GLY A 160 5.84 7.54 -19.23
N ASP A 161 5.50 6.56 -18.40
CA ASP A 161 6.42 5.85 -17.52
C ASP A 161 6.40 4.35 -17.86
N ALA A 162 7.48 3.65 -17.54
CA ALA A 162 7.58 2.20 -17.65
C ALA A 162 8.13 1.60 -16.35
N GLY A 163 7.70 0.38 -16.04
CA GLY A 163 8.15 -0.33 -14.85
C GLY A 163 8.35 -1.82 -15.08
N LEU A 164 9.28 -2.38 -14.33
CA LEU A 164 9.54 -3.79 -14.18
C LEU A 164 9.51 -4.13 -12.69
N PHE A 165 8.85 -5.23 -12.32
CA PHE A 165 8.80 -5.70 -10.96
C PHE A 165 9.12 -7.19 -10.90
N LEU A 166 10.02 -7.56 -10.00
CA LEU A 166 10.53 -8.91 -9.82
C LEU A 166 10.24 -9.39 -8.41
N PHE A 167 9.64 -10.57 -8.27
CA PHE A 167 9.37 -11.21 -6.98
C PHE A 167 9.82 -12.68 -6.98
N PRO A 168 11.15 -12.92 -6.94
CA PRO A 168 11.72 -14.26 -7.00
C PRO A 168 11.27 -15.14 -5.82
N ARG A 169 10.95 -14.50 -4.69
CA ARG A 169 10.35 -15.11 -3.49
C ARG A 169 9.30 -14.17 -2.92
N ARG A 170 8.45 -14.67 -2.04
CA ARG A 170 7.45 -13.85 -1.35
C ARG A 170 8.06 -12.74 -0.49
N ASP A 171 9.22 -13.03 0.09
CA ASP A 171 9.85 -12.18 1.09
C ASP A 171 10.83 -11.16 0.47
N TYR A 172 11.16 -11.32 -0.81
CA TYR A 172 12.11 -10.46 -1.51
C TYR A 172 11.51 -9.97 -2.81
N THR A 173 11.44 -8.66 -2.98
CA THR A 173 10.94 -8.02 -4.19
C THR A 173 11.92 -6.95 -4.67
N PHE A 174 11.98 -6.76 -5.98
CA PHE A 174 12.81 -5.75 -6.62
C PHE A 174 11.99 -5.01 -7.67
N GLY A 175 12.24 -3.73 -7.82
CA GLY A 175 11.57 -2.89 -8.78
C GLY A 175 12.54 -2.01 -9.55
N ILE A 176 12.26 -1.83 -10.82
CA ILE A 176 12.92 -0.84 -11.69
C ILE A 176 11.80 -0.03 -12.31
N ALA A 177 11.91 1.29 -12.28
CA ALA A 177 10.98 2.17 -12.95
C ALA A 177 11.75 3.30 -13.66
N VAL A 178 11.24 3.67 -14.82
CA VAL A 178 11.67 4.85 -15.57
C VAL A 178 10.47 5.78 -15.65
N GLN A 179 10.54 6.88 -14.93
CA GLN A 179 9.50 7.92 -14.97
C GLN A 179 9.88 8.94 -16.04
N ASN A 180 8.84 9.49 -16.68
CA ASN A 180 9.01 10.47 -17.77
C ASN A 180 9.89 9.93 -18.93
N LEU A 181 9.80 8.62 -19.22
CA LEU A 181 10.49 8.01 -20.38
C LEU A 181 10.12 8.72 -21.68
N LEU A 182 8.83 9.08 -21.80
CA LEU A 182 8.35 10.10 -22.71
C LEU A 182 8.02 11.31 -21.83
N GLY A 183 8.97 12.24 -21.72
CA GLY A 183 8.83 13.40 -20.83
C GLY A 183 7.67 14.29 -21.26
N PRO A 184 6.74 14.67 -20.36
CA PRO A 184 5.76 15.68 -20.68
C PRO A 184 6.48 16.98 -21.04
N LYS A 185 6.21 17.49 -22.26
CA LYS A 185 6.63 18.81 -22.69
C LYS A 185 5.47 19.74 -22.51
N LEU A 186 5.60 20.64 -21.55
CA LEU A 186 4.58 21.64 -21.22
C LEU A 186 4.90 22.92 -21.98
N THR A 187 4.16 23.18 -23.05
CA THR A 187 4.29 24.41 -23.82
C THR A 187 3.27 25.42 -23.37
N PHE A 188 3.72 26.57 -22.91
CA PHE A 188 2.84 27.65 -22.49
C PHE A 188 2.11 28.29 -23.66
N THR A 189 0.82 28.54 -23.49
CA THR A 189 -0.05 29.10 -24.56
C THR A 189 0.35 30.52 -24.99
N GLN A 190 1.10 31.23 -24.16
CA GLN A 190 1.67 32.54 -24.47
C GLN A 190 3.17 32.49 -24.16
N GLY A 191 4.00 32.91 -25.10
CA GLY A 191 5.45 32.94 -24.94
C GLY A 191 6.21 31.79 -25.63
N GLY A 192 5.58 30.64 -25.86
CA GLY A 192 6.18 29.49 -26.54
C GLY A 192 7.29 28.77 -25.76
N GLU A 193 7.53 29.16 -24.51
CA GLU A 193 8.49 28.48 -23.64
C GLU A 193 7.97 27.06 -23.31
N THR A 194 8.91 26.13 -23.24
CA THR A 194 8.61 24.71 -23.01
C THR A 194 9.38 24.20 -21.81
N ASP A 195 8.64 23.69 -20.84
CA ASP A 195 9.17 22.95 -19.70
C ASP A 195 9.13 21.45 -19.99
N GLU A 196 10.23 20.73 -19.76
CA GLU A 196 10.29 19.28 -19.93
C GLU A 196 10.58 18.61 -18.59
N TYR A 197 9.78 17.60 -18.22
CA TYR A 197 10.03 16.83 -16.99
C TYR A 197 11.27 15.95 -17.19
N PRO A 198 12.20 15.93 -16.20
CA PRO A 198 13.39 15.11 -16.29
C PRO A 198 13.04 13.62 -16.29
N ILE A 199 13.78 12.84 -17.09
CA ILE A 199 13.72 11.39 -17.03
C ILE A 199 14.33 10.94 -15.70
N THR A 200 13.57 10.17 -14.92
CA THR A 200 13.98 9.70 -13.60
C THR A 200 14.05 8.18 -13.57
N PHE A 201 15.22 7.64 -13.24
CA PHE A 201 15.41 6.22 -12.95
C PHE A 201 15.23 5.94 -11.47
N ARG A 202 14.48 4.86 -11.18
CA ARG A 202 14.27 4.35 -9.84
C ARG A 202 14.62 2.86 -9.82
N PHE A 203 15.45 2.48 -8.87
CA PHE A 203 15.76 1.10 -8.58
C PHE A 203 15.51 0.86 -7.09
N GLY A 204 14.75 -0.17 -6.75
CA GLY A 204 14.39 -0.43 -5.36
C GLY A 204 14.24 -1.89 -5.03
N GLY A 205 14.34 -2.19 -3.74
CA GLY A 205 14.12 -3.51 -3.19
C GLY A 205 13.33 -3.46 -1.88
N ALA A 206 12.62 -4.55 -1.60
CA ALA A 206 11.94 -4.73 -0.31
C ALA A 206 12.18 -6.12 0.23
N ILE A 207 12.30 -6.20 1.56
CA ILE A 207 12.43 -7.44 2.32
C ILE A 207 11.30 -7.49 3.33
N LYS A 208 10.48 -8.55 3.27
CA LYS A 208 9.38 -8.81 4.21
C LYS A 208 9.83 -9.88 5.20
N LEU A 209 9.86 -9.55 6.48
CA LEU A 209 10.29 -10.41 7.57
C LEU A 209 9.08 -10.80 8.43
N TYR A 210 9.17 -11.93 9.13
CA TYR A 210 8.14 -12.41 10.05
C TYR A 210 6.75 -12.44 9.40
N GLN A 211 6.64 -13.00 8.19
CA GLN A 211 5.40 -13.08 7.41
C GLN A 211 4.79 -11.69 7.09
N GLY A 212 5.62 -10.69 6.86
CA GLY A 212 5.19 -9.34 6.54
C GLY A 212 4.92 -8.43 7.75
N ARG A 213 5.18 -8.89 8.98
CA ARG A 213 5.07 -8.02 10.17
C ARG A 213 6.16 -6.95 10.24
N ALA A 214 7.29 -7.18 9.60
CA ALA A 214 8.34 -6.17 9.46
C ALA A 214 8.75 -6.11 7.98
N ILE A 215 8.89 -4.90 7.46
CA ILE A 215 9.25 -4.64 6.07
C ILE A 215 10.39 -3.62 6.06
N ILE A 216 11.43 -3.92 5.30
CA ILE A 216 12.54 -3.00 5.03
C ILE A 216 12.52 -2.71 3.54
N VAL A 217 12.56 -1.44 3.18
CA VAL A 217 12.55 -0.98 1.78
C VAL A 217 13.72 -0.04 1.53
N GLY A 218 14.30 -0.12 0.35
CA GLY A 218 15.34 0.79 -0.07
C GLY A 218 15.22 1.11 -1.56
N ASP A 219 15.39 2.36 -1.91
CA ASP A 219 15.39 2.86 -3.28
C ASP A 219 16.64 3.69 -3.56
N VAL A 220 17.10 3.67 -4.81
CA VAL A 220 18.05 4.63 -5.36
C VAL A 220 17.37 5.31 -6.55
N VAL A 221 17.34 6.64 -6.53
CA VAL A 221 16.69 7.46 -7.55
C VAL A 221 17.72 8.36 -8.22
N LYS A 222 17.62 8.52 -9.53
CA LYS A 222 18.50 9.39 -10.34
C LYS A 222 17.73 10.08 -11.46
N ASP A 223 17.84 11.39 -11.52
CA ASP A 223 17.38 12.20 -12.64
C ASP A 223 18.51 12.34 -13.68
N ILE A 224 18.20 12.10 -14.96
CA ILE A 224 19.24 12.04 -16.00
C ILE A 224 19.76 13.42 -16.42
N LEU A 225 18.87 14.42 -16.47
CA LEU A 225 19.23 15.76 -16.94
C LEU A 225 20.04 16.57 -15.92
N GLU A 226 20.08 16.11 -14.68
CA GLU A 226 20.89 16.71 -13.65
C GLU A 226 22.18 15.90 -13.49
N PHE A 227 23.33 16.54 -13.53
CA PHE A 227 24.61 16.00 -13.06
C PHE A 227 24.57 15.71 -11.54
N THR A 228 23.36 15.49 -11.03
CA THR A 228 23.08 15.30 -9.62
C THR A 228 23.46 13.92 -9.14
N SER A 229 23.76 13.87 -7.87
CA SER A 229 24.06 12.67 -7.09
C SER A 229 22.88 11.69 -7.09
N LEU A 230 23.19 10.43 -6.89
CA LEU A 230 22.20 9.40 -6.54
C LEU A 230 21.45 9.82 -5.28
N LYS A 231 20.12 9.67 -5.28
CA LYS A 231 19.23 9.98 -4.15
C LYS A 231 18.86 8.66 -3.45
N PRO A 232 19.58 8.27 -2.38
CA PRO A 232 19.25 7.06 -1.63
C PRO A 232 18.07 7.32 -0.71
N ARG A 233 17.19 6.30 -0.58
CA ARG A 233 16.00 6.31 0.26
C ARG A 233 15.90 5.00 1.01
N LEU A 234 15.55 5.06 2.28
CA LEU A 234 15.37 3.87 3.10
C LEU A 234 14.14 4.02 3.99
N GLY A 235 13.41 2.93 4.15
CA GLY A 235 12.23 2.88 4.98
C GLY A 235 12.09 1.57 5.73
N PHE A 236 11.41 1.65 6.86
CA PHE A 236 11.06 0.54 7.72
C PHE A 236 9.58 0.63 8.12
N GLU A 237 8.85 -0.47 8.01
CA GLU A 237 7.46 -0.61 8.45
C GLU A 237 7.35 -1.81 9.39
N PHE A 238 6.74 -1.61 10.56
CA PHE A 238 6.54 -2.65 11.55
C PHE A 238 5.09 -2.67 12.04
N TYR A 239 4.52 -3.85 12.18
CA TYR A 239 3.16 -4.08 12.65
C TYR A 239 3.18 -4.71 14.06
N PRO A 240 3.11 -3.91 15.13
CA PRO A 240 2.94 -4.43 16.50
C PRO A 240 1.67 -5.28 16.63
N VAL A 241 0.61 -4.88 15.96
CA VAL A 241 -0.65 -5.63 15.85
C VAL A 241 -0.99 -5.79 14.37
N TYR A 242 -0.62 -6.92 13.79
CA TYR A 242 -0.84 -7.20 12.38
C TYR A 242 -2.30 -7.58 12.08
N PRO A 243 -2.94 -7.06 11.05
CA PRO A 243 -2.53 -5.97 10.14
C PRO A 243 -3.06 -4.59 10.59
N ILE A 244 -3.42 -4.41 11.87
CA ILE A 244 -4.23 -3.30 12.40
C ILE A 244 -3.39 -2.04 12.61
N LEU A 245 -2.25 -2.16 13.30
CA LEU A 245 -1.41 -1.03 13.67
C LEU A 245 -0.05 -1.14 12.99
N ALA A 246 0.34 -0.12 12.24
CA ALA A 246 1.66 0.01 11.61
C ALA A 246 2.41 1.21 12.18
N ILE A 247 3.70 1.03 12.45
CA ILE A 247 4.65 2.09 12.81
C ILE A 247 5.70 2.13 11.70
N ARG A 248 6.06 3.31 11.24
CA ARG A 248 6.94 3.51 10.11
C ARG A 248 8.01 4.55 10.42
N GLY A 249 9.18 4.35 9.85
CA GLY A 249 10.27 5.31 9.86
C GLY A 249 11.07 5.21 8.57
N GLY A 250 11.67 6.31 8.15
CA GLY A 250 12.47 6.33 6.94
C GLY A 250 13.21 7.63 6.75
N PHE A 251 14.11 7.65 5.80
CA PHE A 251 14.80 8.86 5.39
C PHE A 251 14.97 8.90 3.87
N ASP A 252 15.00 10.10 3.36
CA ASP A 252 15.35 10.42 1.98
C ASP A 252 16.49 11.46 1.93
N GLU A 253 16.85 11.89 0.75
CA GLU A 253 17.93 12.85 0.50
C GLU A 253 17.75 14.20 1.21
N ASN A 254 16.53 14.53 1.67
CA ASN A 254 16.20 15.84 2.23
C ASN A 254 15.54 15.75 3.62
N SER A 255 14.99 14.60 4.00
CA SER A 255 14.15 14.51 5.19
C SER A 255 14.29 13.21 5.98
N LEU A 256 14.05 13.34 7.29
CA LEU A 256 13.78 12.22 8.20
C LEU A 256 12.26 12.14 8.40
N ASN A 257 11.73 10.93 8.31
CA ASN A 257 10.29 10.70 8.24
C ASN A 257 9.84 9.68 9.30
N ALA A 258 8.67 9.92 9.86
CA ALA A 258 8.01 8.96 10.76
C ALA A 258 6.51 8.91 10.46
N GLY A 259 5.86 7.79 10.77
CA GLY A 259 4.43 7.66 10.53
C GLY A 259 3.79 6.53 11.29
N VAL A 260 2.46 6.60 11.37
CA VAL A 260 1.60 5.59 11.98
C VAL A 260 0.40 5.33 11.08
N GLY A 261 -0.05 4.08 11.03
CA GLY A 261 -1.23 3.69 10.30
C GLY A 261 -2.10 2.77 11.13
N VAL A 262 -3.41 2.99 11.04
CA VAL A 262 -4.40 2.12 11.68
C VAL A 262 -5.35 1.62 10.62
N ARG A 263 -5.55 0.30 10.55
CA ARG A 263 -6.47 -0.36 9.62
C ARG A 263 -7.48 -1.20 10.38
N LYS A 264 -8.72 -1.13 9.97
CA LYS A 264 -9.80 -1.96 10.51
C LYS A 264 -10.41 -2.80 9.39
N PRO A 265 -10.31 -4.14 9.47
CA PRO A 265 -11.00 -5.02 8.52
C PRO A 265 -12.50 -5.11 8.86
N PHE A 266 -13.34 -5.19 7.80
CA PHE A 266 -14.79 -5.37 7.86
C PHE A 266 -15.20 -6.38 6.78
N GLY A 267 -15.14 -7.68 7.09
CA GLY A 267 -15.43 -8.71 6.10
C GLY A 267 -14.52 -8.62 4.86
N ASN A 268 -15.10 -8.37 3.69
CA ASN A 268 -14.36 -8.22 2.43
C ASN A 268 -13.81 -6.80 2.16
N MET A 269 -13.90 -5.90 3.13
CA MET A 269 -13.42 -4.53 3.04
C MET A 269 -12.48 -4.21 4.20
N SER A 270 -11.52 -3.33 3.99
CA SER A 270 -10.75 -2.70 5.06
C SER A 270 -10.65 -1.20 4.84
N ILE A 271 -10.70 -0.45 5.93
CA ILE A 271 -10.53 1.00 5.93
C ILE A 271 -9.36 1.31 6.86
N GLY A 272 -8.49 2.20 6.41
CA GLY A 272 -7.34 2.65 7.19
C GLY A 272 -7.14 4.15 7.12
N ILE A 273 -6.50 4.67 8.17
CA ILE A 273 -6.04 6.05 8.25
C ILE A 273 -4.54 6.00 8.52
N ASP A 274 -3.81 6.73 7.74
CA ASP A 274 -2.36 6.89 7.88
C ASP A 274 -2.02 8.35 8.18
N TYR A 275 -1.02 8.56 9.02
CA TYR A 275 -0.44 9.86 9.32
C TYR A 275 1.08 9.77 9.22
N ALA A 276 1.70 10.84 8.69
CA ALA A 276 3.15 10.99 8.66
C ALA A 276 3.57 12.41 9.01
N ILE A 277 4.72 12.48 9.65
CA ILE A 277 5.48 13.70 9.85
C ILE A 277 6.80 13.59 9.07
N GLU A 278 7.10 14.62 8.31
CA GLU A 278 8.33 14.76 7.54
C GLU A 278 9.13 15.94 8.10
N MET A 279 10.34 15.67 8.58
CA MET A 279 11.27 16.66 9.10
C MET A 279 12.35 16.92 8.05
N ASN A 280 12.30 18.09 7.40
CA ASN A 280 13.30 18.48 6.41
C ASN A 280 14.53 19.06 7.12
N TYR A 281 15.67 18.38 7.06
CA TYR A 281 16.92 18.81 7.69
C TYR A 281 17.79 19.71 6.80
N LYS A 282 17.38 19.91 5.53
CA LYS A 282 18.07 20.82 4.60
C LYS A 282 17.36 22.18 4.45
N SER A 283 16.22 22.34 5.11
CA SER A 283 15.47 23.62 5.02
C SER A 283 16.02 24.62 6.02
N ASP A 284 16.48 25.76 5.53
CA ASP A 284 16.83 26.92 6.35
C ASP A 284 15.60 27.67 6.89
N PHE A 285 14.39 27.16 6.61
CA PHE A 285 13.13 27.74 7.04
C PHE A 285 12.78 27.39 8.49
N LEU A 286 12.14 28.34 9.17
CA LEU A 286 11.71 28.27 10.58
C LEU A 286 10.74 27.12 10.92
N LEU A 287 10.15 26.43 9.93
CA LEU A 287 9.21 25.32 10.12
C LEU A 287 9.65 24.10 9.31
N PRO A 288 10.52 23.24 9.89
CA PRO A 288 11.05 22.08 9.19
C PRO A 288 10.05 20.90 9.06
N TYR A 289 8.86 21.01 9.67
CA TYR A 289 7.92 19.89 9.77
C TYR A 289 6.77 20.03 8.78
N ARG A 290 6.47 18.93 8.08
CA ARG A 290 5.30 18.79 7.23
C ARG A 290 4.44 17.63 7.74
N HIS A 291 3.13 17.84 7.77
CA HIS A 291 2.16 16.87 8.25
C HIS A 291 1.29 16.38 7.10
N ARG A 292 1.19 15.08 6.97
CA ARG A 292 0.38 14.44 5.94
C ARG A 292 -0.62 13.48 6.57
N ILE A 293 -1.86 13.54 6.13
CA ILE A 293 -2.92 12.59 6.49
C ILE A 293 -3.43 11.89 5.23
N GLY A 294 -3.83 10.64 5.36
CA GLY A 294 -4.39 9.88 4.25
C GLY A 294 -5.34 8.79 4.69
N VAL A 295 -6.16 8.36 3.76
CA VAL A 295 -7.12 7.28 3.92
C VAL A 295 -6.85 6.22 2.88
N ILE A 296 -6.98 4.95 3.27
CA ILE A 296 -6.94 3.80 2.38
C ILE A 296 -8.23 2.99 2.55
N ILE A 297 -8.81 2.57 1.43
CA ILE A 297 -9.96 1.67 1.38
C ILE A 297 -9.60 0.52 0.45
N GLU A 298 -9.67 -0.69 0.95
CA GLU A 298 -9.50 -1.91 0.18
C GLU A 298 -10.78 -2.72 0.23
N PHE A 299 -11.25 -3.21 -0.92
CA PHE A 299 -12.49 -3.96 -0.99
C PHE A 299 -12.53 -4.90 -2.19
N GLY A 300 -13.41 -5.91 -2.14
CA GLY A 300 -13.64 -6.85 -3.24
C GLY A 300 -12.37 -7.54 -3.73
N GLY A 301 -12.30 -7.84 -5.02
CA GLY A 301 -11.13 -8.43 -5.68
C GLY A 301 -10.94 -9.92 -5.36
N PHE A 302 -9.68 -10.35 -5.32
CA PHE A 302 -9.28 -11.74 -5.10
C PHE A 302 -8.94 -11.94 -3.63
N ARG A 303 -9.98 -12.22 -2.83
CA ARG A 303 -9.86 -12.41 -1.38
C ARG A 303 -10.49 -13.72 -0.96
N THR A 304 -10.15 -14.16 0.22
CA THR A 304 -10.78 -15.29 0.87
C THR A 304 -11.11 -14.93 2.30
N TRP A 305 -12.29 -15.33 2.77
CA TRP A 305 -12.71 -15.18 4.16
C TRP A 305 -13.67 -16.31 4.53
N ILE A 306 -13.83 -16.54 5.82
CA ILE A 306 -14.69 -17.60 6.36
C ILE A 306 -15.69 -16.95 7.31
N VAL A 307 -16.94 -17.38 7.22
CA VAL A 307 -17.99 -17.03 8.15
C VAL A 307 -18.42 -18.28 8.91
N ALA A 308 -18.25 -18.25 10.25
CA ALA A 308 -18.74 -19.33 11.11
C ALA A 308 -20.20 -19.04 11.52
N ASN A 309 -21.05 -20.06 11.43
CA ASN A 309 -22.45 -20.01 11.86
C ASN A 309 -22.86 -21.32 12.51
N PRO A 310 -23.21 -21.34 13.82
CA PRO A 310 -23.18 -20.21 14.76
C PRO A 310 -21.73 -19.77 15.10
N LYS A 311 -21.55 -18.50 15.47
CA LYS A 311 -20.26 -17.97 15.96
C LYS A 311 -19.88 -18.44 17.36
N GLN A 312 -20.82 -19.09 18.04
CA GLN A 312 -20.62 -19.68 19.36
C GLN A 312 -21.35 -21.01 19.38
N PHE A 313 -20.66 -22.06 19.76
CA PHE A 313 -21.24 -23.40 19.84
C PHE A 313 -20.61 -24.22 20.96
N SER A 314 -21.26 -25.34 21.29
CA SER A 314 -20.78 -26.29 22.28
C SER A 314 -20.61 -27.66 21.67
N PRO A 315 -19.40 -28.25 21.65
CA PRO A 315 -19.15 -29.57 21.11
C PRO A 315 -19.74 -30.72 21.95
N ASN A 316 -20.58 -30.41 22.92
CA ASN A 316 -21.22 -31.41 23.78
C ASN A 316 -22.32 -32.17 23.00
N PRO A 317 -22.33 -33.52 23.01
CA PRO A 317 -23.41 -34.33 22.43
C PRO A 317 -24.76 -33.96 23.08
N GLY A 318 -25.82 -33.84 22.25
CA GLY A 318 -27.16 -33.52 22.74
C GLY A 318 -27.52 -32.02 22.79
N ARG A 319 -26.60 -31.13 22.51
CA ARG A 319 -26.91 -29.71 22.29
C ARG A 319 -27.37 -29.46 20.87
N LYS A 320 -28.31 -28.51 20.68
CA LYS A 320 -28.81 -28.11 19.35
C LYS A 320 -27.69 -27.55 18.43
N GLU A 321 -26.70 -26.88 19.03
CA GLU A 321 -25.57 -26.26 18.34
C GLU A 321 -24.27 -26.94 18.76
N ASN A 322 -24.09 -28.20 18.36
CA ASN A 322 -22.89 -28.99 18.65
C ASN A 322 -21.83 -28.92 17.56
N ILE A 323 -22.13 -28.29 16.45
CA ILE A 323 -21.22 -28.03 15.33
C ILE A 323 -21.36 -26.56 14.89
N THR A 324 -20.31 -26.01 14.29
CA THR A 324 -20.38 -24.76 13.54
C THR A 324 -20.13 -25.02 12.07
N TRP A 325 -20.89 -24.35 11.23
CA TRP A 325 -20.69 -24.36 9.78
C TRP A 325 -19.75 -23.25 9.37
N LEU A 326 -18.79 -23.57 8.55
CA LEU A 326 -17.79 -22.68 8.03
C LEU A 326 -18.11 -22.42 6.57
N ASP A 327 -18.70 -21.27 6.26
CA ASP A 327 -18.98 -20.82 4.90
C ASP A 327 -17.71 -20.18 4.32
N LEU A 328 -17.12 -20.81 3.32
CA LEU A 328 -15.89 -20.37 2.67
C LEU A 328 -16.22 -19.49 1.48
N HIS A 329 -15.76 -18.26 1.54
CA HIS A 329 -15.84 -17.31 0.45
C HIS A 329 -14.43 -17.08 -0.10
N TYR A 330 -14.24 -17.27 -1.39
CA TYR A 330 -12.94 -17.05 -2.03
C TYR A 330 -13.10 -16.54 -3.45
N SER A 331 -12.11 -15.77 -3.88
CA SER A 331 -11.94 -15.34 -5.26
C SER A 331 -10.46 -15.34 -5.59
N THR A 332 -10.07 -15.95 -6.71
CA THR A 332 -8.69 -16.12 -7.15
C THR A 332 -8.50 -15.59 -8.57
N LYS A 333 -7.29 -15.18 -8.93
CA LYS A 333 -6.98 -14.72 -10.30
C LYS A 333 -7.02 -15.86 -11.32
N SER A 334 -6.61 -17.04 -10.91
CA SER A 334 -6.69 -18.26 -11.72
C SER A 334 -7.41 -19.38 -10.96
N GLU A 335 -7.56 -20.55 -11.57
CA GLU A 335 -8.16 -21.70 -10.90
C GLU A 335 -7.35 -22.14 -9.68
N VAL A 336 -8.03 -22.58 -8.62
CA VAL A 336 -7.37 -23.06 -7.42
C VAL A 336 -6.64 -24.37 -7.72
N GLN A 337 -5.40 -24.46 -7.29
CA GLN A 337 -4.60 -25.69 -7.36
C GLN A 337 -4.75 -26.51 -6.08
N ARG A 338 -4.58 -25.85 -4.93
CA ARG A 338 -4.75 -26.46 -3.60
C ARG A 338 -5.16 -25.41 -2.58
N TRP A 339 -5.76 -25.86 -1.51
CA TRP A 339 -6.14 -25.01 -0.39
C TRP A 339 -5.88 -25.71 0.93
N GLN A 340 -5.72 -24.92 1.99
CA GLN A 340 -5.57 -25.37 3.36
C GLN A 340 -6.25 -24.40 4.31
N LEU A 341 -7.06 -24.92 5.22
CA LEU A 341 -7.68 -24.18 6.30
C LEU A 341 -7.13 -24.70 7.63
N LEU A 342 -6.53 -23.81 8.40
CA LEU A 342 -5.98 -24.08 9.73
C LEU A 342 -6.87 -23.39 10.77
N ILE A 343 -7.39 -24.16 11.73
CA ILE A 343 -8.05 -23.59 12.91
C ILE A 343 -7.04 -23.54 14.04
N LYS A 344 -6.91 -22.39 14.67
CA LYS A 344 -5.90 -22.09 15.70
C LYS A 344 -6.57 -21.65 17.00
N ASN A 345 -6.00 -22.04 18.12
CA ASN A 345 -6.41 -21.53 19.41
C ASN A 345 -5.87 -20.09 19.65
N ARG A 346 -6.20 -19.48 20.79
CA ARG A 346 -5.76 -18.13 21.18
C ARG A 346 -4.23 -17.96 21.28
N TYR A 347 -3.49 -19.06 21.38
CA TYR A 347 -2.01 -19.04 21.44
C TYR A 347 -1.36 -19.21 20.06
N GLY A 348 -2.18 -19.39 18.99
CA GLY A 348 -1.70 -19.60 17.63
C GLY A 348 -1.37 -21.06 17.30
N GLU A 349 -1.64 -22.01 18.22
CA GLU A 349 -1.42 -23.43 17.99
C GLU A 349 -2.53 -23.99 17.09
N ILE A 350 -2.13 -24.78 16.09
CA ILE A 350 -3.07 -25.42 15.14
C ILE A 350 -3.78 -26.55 15.87
N VAL A 351 -5.10 -26.52 15.87
CA VAL A 351 -5.95 -27.55 16.49
C VAL A 351 -6.65 -28.41 15.43
N ARG A 352 -7.01 -27.85 14.28
CA ARG A 352 -7.66 -28.58 13.19
C ARG A 352 -7.16 -28.11 11.84
N THR A 353 -6.94 -29.07 10.93
CA THR A 353 -6.49 -28.82 9.57
C THR A 353 -7.47 -29.42 8.57
N TYR A 354 -7.92 -28.61 7.62
CA TYR A 354 -8.62 -29.07 6.41
C TYR A 354 -7.75 -28.73 5.22
N SER A 355 -7.65 -29.62 4.26
CA SER A 355 -6.88 -29.37 3.04
C SER A 355 -7.47 -30.16 1.87
N GLY A 356 -7.23 -29.65 0.68
CA GLY A 356 -7.67 -30.32 -0.54
C GLY A 356 -6.98 -29.76 -1.78
N TRP A 357 -7.19 -30.45 -2.87
CA TRP A 357 -6.78 -30.06 -4.21
C TRP A 357 -7.97 -29.45 -4.93
N GLU A 358 -7.69 -28.58 -5.91
CA GLU A 358 -8.68 -27.89 -6.73
C GLU A 358 -9.59 -26.95 -5.89
N THR A 359 -10.83 -26.81 -6.29
CA THR A 359 -11.80 -25.87 -5.71
C THR A 359 -12.16 -26.24 -4.27
N PRO A 360 -11.96 -25.36 -3.27
CA PRO A 360 -12.41 -25.63 -1.90
C PRO A 360 -13.94 -25.72 -1.85
N PRO A 361 -14.50 -26.55 -0.97
CA PRO A 361 -15.94 -26.62 -0.77
C PRO A 361 -16.46 -25.26 -0.26
N LEU A 362 -17.68 -24.91 -0.64
CA LEU A 362 -18.31 -23.65 -0.18
C LEU A 362 -18.63 -23.67 1.32
N ARG A 363 -18.77 -24.87 1.89
CA ARG A 363 -19.12 -25.07 3.31
C ARG A 363 -18.41 -26.28 3.89
N LEU A 364 -17.85 -26.12 5.07
CA LEU A 364 -17.29 -27.16 5.92
C LEU A 364 -18.01 -27.15 7.28
N SER A 365 -17.92 -28.25 8.03
CA SER A 365 -18.38 -28.29 9.42
C SER A 365 -17.21 -28.49 10.37
N TRP A 366 -17.25 -27.85 11.53
CA TRP A 366 -16.32 -28.12 12.61
C TRP A 366 -17.10 -28.48 13.89
N ASP A 367 -16.75 -29.63 14.43
CA ASP A 367 -17.38 -30.24 15.61
C ASP A 367 -16.66 -29.93 16.92
N GLY A 368 -15.65 -29.03 16.89
CA GLY A 368 -14.84 -28.69 18.06
C GLY A 368 -13.86 -29.79 18.49
N LEU A 369 -13.53 -30.72 17.57
CA LEU A 369 -12.48 -31.70 17.79
C LEU A 369 -11.20 -31.28 17.08
N ASP A 370 -10.06 -31.70 17.64
CA ASP A 370 -8.74 -31.59 17.02
C ASP A 370 -8.50 -32.63 15.92
N ASP A 371 -7.32 -32.61 15.28
CA ASP A 371 -6.96 -33.55 14.21
C ASP A 371 -6.88 -35.00 14.67
N VAL A 372 -6.76 -35.28 15.99
CA VAL A 372 -6.74 -36.62 16.58
C VAL A 372 -8.07 -37.01 17.22
N GLY A 373 -9.13 -36.22 17.01
CA GLY A 373 -10.48 -36.53 17.50
C GLY A 373 -10.71 -36.18 18.99
N ARG A 374 -9.82 -35.39 19.60
CA ARG A 374 -9.99 -34.93 20.99
C ARG A 374 -10.71 -33.58 21.01
N ARG A 375 -11.54 -33.40 22.01
CA ARG A 375 -12.24 -32.12 22.21
C ARG A 375 -11.24 -31.01 22.54
N VAL A 376 -11.38 -29.88 21.86
CA VAL A 376 -10.56 -28.71 22.12
C VAL A 376 -11.06 -27.92 23.34
N ALA A 377 -10.22 -27.11 23.95
CA ALA A 377 -10.55 -26.32 25.13
C ALA A 377 -11.56 -25.21 24.82
N ASP A 378 -12.29 -24.75 25.86
CA ASP A 378 -13.14 -23.56 25.75
C ASP A 378 -12.33 -22.32 25.41
N GLY A 379 -12.90 -21.45 24.61
CA GLY A 379 -12.27 -20.17 24.26
C GLY A 379 -12.46 -19.74 22.83
N LYS A 380 -11.73 -18.68 22.47
CA LYS A 380 -11.75 -18.09 21.13
C LYS A 380 -10.83 -18.85 20.18
N TYR A 381 -11.34 -19.09 18.99
CA TYR A 381 -10.62 -19.74 17.89
C TYR A 381 -10.50 -18.80 16.71
N TYR A 382 -9.40 -18.94 16.00
CA TYR A 382 -9.03 -18.18 14.82
C TYR A 382 -8.80 -19.12 13.66
N TYR A 383 -8.90 -18.62 12.47
CA TYR A 383 -8.56 -19.41 11.29
C TYR A 383 -7.48 -18.74 10.47
N GLU A 384 -6.77 -19.55 9.71
CA GLU A 384 -5.92 -19.14 8.62
C GLU A 384 -6.24 -19.99 7.40
N ILE A 385 -6.70 -19.34 6.34
CA ILE A 385 -6.94 -20.03 5.07
C ILE A 385 -5.86 -19.65 4.07
N ILE A 386 -5.31 -20.68 3.41
CA ILE A 386 -4.26 -20.55 2.42
C ILE A 386 -4.80 -21.16 1.13
N ILE A 387 -4.87 -20.37 0.07
CA ILE A 387 -5.28 -20.82 -1.26
C ILE A 387 -4.12 -20.59 -2.23
N ILE A 388 -3.74 -21.63 -2.95
CA ILE A 388 -2.74 -21.57 -4.00
C ILE A 388 -3.44 -21.84 -5.32
N ASP A 389 -3.31 -20.91 -6.25
CA ASP A 389 -3.88 -21.04 -7.58
C ASP A 389 -2.92 -21.71 -8.56
N LYS A 390 -3.42 -22.09 -9.76
CA LYS A 390 -2.59 -22.74 -10.80
C LYS A 390 -1.48 -21.83 -11.36
N ALA A 391 -1.59 -20.53 -11.19
CA ALA A 391 -0.52 -19.58 -11.49
C ALA A 391 0.58 -19.57 -10.42
N GLY A 392 0.41 -20.34 -9.33
CA GLY A 392 1.31 -20.41 -8.19
C GLY A 392 1.18 -19.22 -7.24
N GLU A 393 0.13 -18.37 -7.41
CA GLU A 393 -0.20 -17.31 -6.47
C GLU A 393 -0.77 -17.93 -5.19
N THR A 394 -0.42 -17.32 -4.06
CA THR A 394 -0.94 -17.77 -2.77
C THR A 394 -1.65 -16.60 -2.08
N ILE A 395 -2.90 -16.84 -1.76
CA ILE A 395 -3.72 -15.94 -0.97
C ILE A 395 -3.78 -16.52 0.44
N THR A 396 -3.40 -15.74 1.44
CA THR A 396 -3.49 -16.13 2.86
C THR A 396 -4.34 -15.08 3.56
N PHE A 397 -5.29 -15.53 4.34
CA PHE A 397 -6.12 -14.68 5.17
C PHE A 397 -6.34 -15.34 6.53
N SER A 398 -6.31 -14.56 7.61
CA SER A 398 -6.56 -15.03 8.98
C SER A 398 -7.43 -14.03 9.72
N ASP A 399 -8.38 -14.56 10.48
CA ASP A 399 -9.30 -13.75 11.29
C ASP A 399 -9.87 -14.59 12.46
N TYR A 400 -10.67 -13.95 13.30
CA TYR A 400 -11.47 -14.60 14.31
C TYR A 400 -12.51 -15.52 13.67
N LEU A 401 -12.61 -16.77 14.18
CA LEU A 401 -13.54 -17.76 13.67
C LEU A 401 -14.80 -17.84 14.55
N CYS A 402 -14.64 -18.34 15.76
CA CYS A 402 -15.77 -18.63 16.66
C CYS A 402 -15.31 -18.78 18.11
N ASN A 403 -16.27 -18.96 19.00
CA ASN A 403 -16.07 -19.24 20.41
C ASN A 403 -16.66 -20.61 20.77
N ILE A 404 -15.91 -21.41 21.53
CA ILE A 404 -16.38 -22.68 22.08
C ILE A 404 -16.67 -22.50 23.56
N ILE A 405 -17.85 -22.93 23.98
CA ILE A 405 -18.27 -22.92 25.38
C ILE A 405 -18.91 -24.28 25.71
N THR A 406 -18.22 -25.09 26.51
CA THR A 406 -18.72 -26.41 26.94
C THR A 406 -19.62 -26.33 28.18
N LEU A 407 -19.37 -25.35 29.04
CA LEU A 407 -20.25 -25.05 30.15
C LEU A 407 -21.42 -24.20 29.63
N GLY A 408 -22.62 -24.76 29.62
CA GLY A 408 -23.85 -23.98 29.42
C GLY A 408 -24.00 -22.92 30.51
N PRO A 409 -24.84 -21.89 30.31
CA PRO A 409 -25.26 -21.06 31.42
C PRO A 409 -25.71 -22.02 32.54
N ALA A 410 -25.20 -21.81 33.75
CA ALA A 410 -25.62 -22.58 34.91
C ALA A 410 -27.16 -22.55 34.94
N GLY A 411 -27.79 -23.74 34.81
CA GLY A 411 -29.24 -23.81 34.85
C GLY A 411 -29.72 -23.11 36.11
N GLU A 412 -30.73 -22.25 36.00
CA GLU A 412 -31.50 -21.81 37.14
C GLU A 412 -32.07 -23.06 37.79
N ILE A 413 -31.62 -23.37 39.01
CA ILE A 413 -32.21 -24.40 39.82
C ILE A 413 -33.47 -23.76 40.37
N GLU A 414 -34.59 -24.02 39.72
CA GLU A 414 -35.90 -23.66 40.27
C GLU A 414 -36.17 -24.65 41.43
N PHE A 415 -36.03 -24.17 42.66
CA PHE A 415 -36.51 -24.86 43.85
C PHE A 415 -38.04 -24.84 43.85
N ILE A 416 -38.67 -25.93 43.46
CA ILE A 416 -40.08 -26.12 43.66
C ILE A 416 -40.26 -26.50 45.14
N PRO A 417 -40.91 -25.66 45.98
CA PRO A 417 -41.26 -26.06 47.36
C PRO A 417 -42.22 -27.25 47.28
N GLN A 418 -41.85 -28.34 47.91
CA GLN A 418 -42.85 -29.41 48.18
C GLN A 418 -43.78 -28.90 49.27
N GLU A 419 -45.12 -28.85 48.99
CA GLU A 419 -46.17 -28.67 49.96
C GLU A 419 -46.29 -29.88 50.90
#